data_b79f0c6a665c959bd41588f86d33766b
#
_entry.id   b79f0c6a665c959bd41588f86d33766b
#
_cell.length_a   1.000
_cell.length_b   1.000
_cell.length_c   1.000
_cell.angle_alpha   90.00
_cell.angle_beta   90.00
_cell.angle_gamma   90.00
#
_symmetry.space_group_name_H-M   'P 1'
#
loop_
_entity.id
_entity.type
_entity.pdbx_description
1 polymer ?
#
loop_
_entity_poly.entity_id
_entity_poly.type
_entity_poly.pdbx_seq_one_letter_code
_entity_poly.pdbx_strand_id
1 'polypeptide(L)'
;MLNGLKIQAEKLGYDITFINTCFENRKMSYYEHCRYRNFEGVVIVCANFDDPDVTELMNSEIPVVTIDYVHHNCTAVTSNNIQGMEDLVKYIYSQGHRKIAYIHGQEGSSVTRDRLASFYRTIDELGLEIPDTYVRSADYLETKGSAKQTKELLNLEDPPTCIIYPDDTSLIGGRNVIIEMGLRIPRDISVAGYDGTMISQLLYPKLTTIR
;
A
#
# COMPACT_ATOMS: atom_id res chain seq x y z
N MET A 1 0.26 10.78 5.07
CA MET A 1 1.27 10.50 6.13
C MET A 1 2.31 11.61 6.24
N LEU A 2 3.19 11.85 5.25
CA LEU A 2 4.30 12.83 5.33
C LEU A 2 3.86 14.25 5.74
N ASN A 3 2.76 14.74 5.20
CA ASN A 3 2.22 16.05 5.58
C ASN A 3 1.79 16.10 7.07
N GLY A 4 1.26 15.02 7.61
CA GLY A 4 0.92 14.92 9.03
C GLY A 4 2.17 14.92 9.93
N LEU A 5 3.22 14.19 9.54
CA LEU A 5 4.49 14.21 10.23
C LEU A 5 5.09 15.63 10.25
N LYS A 6 5.11 16.31 9.08
CA LYS A 6 5.60 17.69 8.97
C LYS A 6 4.87 18.65 9.91
N ILE A 7 3.54 18.64 9.87
CA ILE A 7 2.72 19.56 10.70
C ILE A 7 2.99 19.29 12.19
N GLN A 8 3.12 18.02 12.60
CA GLN A 8 3.31 17.71 14.01
C GLN A 8 4.74 17.99 14.48
N ALA A 9 5.74 17.73 13.64
CA ALA A 9 7.13 18.08 13.94
C ALA A 9 7.29 19.59 14.14
N GLU A 10 6.75 20.40 13.21
CA GLU A 10 6.78 21.87 13.32
C GLU A 10 6.14 22.37 14.61
N LYS A 11 4.99 21.83 15.03
CA LYS A 11 4.34 22.18 16.30
C LYS A 11 5.18 21.86 17.52
N LEU A 12 6.00 20.81 17.44
CA LEU A 12 6.87 20.37 18.54
C LEU A 12 8.28 20.96 18.48
N GLY A 13 8.56 21.79 17.48
CA GLY A 13 9.87 22.46 17.32
C GLY A 13 10.94 21.55 16.70
N TYR A 14 10.56 20.51 15.97
CA TYR A 14 11.47 19.63 15.25
C TYR A 14 11.51 19.93 13.76
N ASP A 15 12.70 19.79 13.19
CA ASP A 15 12.89 19.74 11.74
C ASP A 15 12.85 18.29 11.25
N ILE A 16 12.41 18.10 9.98
CA ILE A 16 12.46 16.80 9.33
C ILE A 16 13.52 16.83 8.23
N THR A 17 14.40 15.84 8.25
CA THR A 17 15.41 15.63 7.22
C THR A 17 15.26 14.23 6.63
N PHE A 18 15.22 14.12 5.31
CA PHE A 18 15.31 12.83 4.63
C PHE A 18 16.76 12.39 4.54
N ILE A 19 17.01 11.14 4.85
CA ILE A 19 18.34 10.55 4.78
C ILE A 19 18.43 9.46 3.73
N ASN A 20 19.64 9.24 3.22
CA ASN A 20 19.97 8.16 2.30
C ASN A 20 21.35 7.56 2.70
N THR A 21 21.70 6.44 2.10
CA THR A 21 22.96 5.72 2.35
C THR A 21 24.15 6.25 1.57
N CYS A 22 23.97 7.29 0.75
CA CYS A 22 25.04 7.90 -0.02
C CYS A 22 25.20 9.37 0.36
N PHE A 23 26.30 9.72 1.02
CA PHE A 23 26.61 11.08 1.45
C PHE A 23 28.02 11.46 0.97
N GLU A 24 28.15 12.56 0.23
CA GLU A 24 29.44 13.07 -0.31
C GLU A 24 30.28 11.99 -1.00
N ASN A 25 29.68 11.11 -1.82
CA ASN A 25 30.32 9.97 -2.46
C ASN A 25 30.90 8.90 -1.50
N ARG A 26 30.53 8.92 -0.23
CA ARG A 26 30.81 7.85 0.75
C ARG A 26 29.54 7.07 1.03
N LYS A 27 29.66 5.75 1.04
CA LYS A 27 28.60 4.89 1.52
C LYS A 27 28.65 4.93 3.05
N MET A 28 27.54 5.34 3.67
CA MET A 28 27.34 5.30 5.13
C MET A 28 26.09 4.47 5.40
N SER A 29 26.08 3.72 6.51
CA SER A 29 24.83 3.11 6.97
C SER A 29 23.83 4.19 7.43
N TYR A 30 22.56 3.86 7.51
CA TYR A 30 21.56 4.79 8.09
C TYR A 30 21.92 5.19 9.51
N TYR A 31 22.44 4.24 10.32
CA TYR A 31 22.86 4.51 11.67
C TYR A 31 24.04 5.51 11.73
N GLU A 32 25.09 5.28 10.92
CA GLU A 32 26.24 6.21 10.84
C GLU A 32 25.80 7.62 10.41
N HIS A 33 24.88 7.71 9.44
CA HIS A 33 24.36 8.99 8.97
C HIS A 33 23.58 9.71 10.08
N CYS A 34 22.73 9.00 10.80
CA CYS A 34 21.99 9.57 11.93
C CYS A 34 22.94 10.07 13.05
N ARG A 35 23.98 9.29 13.37
CA ARG A 35 25.02 9.68 14.34
C ARG A 35 25.77 10.93 13.88
N TYR A 36 26.21 10.94 12.64
CA TYR A 36 26.93 12.07 12.05
C TYR A 36 26.12 13.38 12.11
N ARG A 37 24.82 13.30 11.85
CA ARG A 37 23.92 14.44 11.88
C ARG A 37 23.35 14.75 13.26
N ASN A 38 23.64 13.92 14.25
CA ASN A 38 23.13 14.04 15.62
C ASN A 38 21.59 14.13 15.68
N PHE A 39 20.90 13.23 14.94
CA PHE A 39 19.45 13.17 14.98
C PHE A 39 18.94 12.63 16.32
N GLU A 40 17.85 13.23 16.82
CA GLU A 40 17.22 12.84 18.08
C GLU A 40 16.32 11.61 17.96
N GLY A 41 15.87 11.30 16.76
CA GLY A 41 15.04 10.13 16.47
C GLY A 41 14.78 9.94 14.99
N VAL A 42 14.26 8.78 14.63
CA VAL A 42 14.05 8.37 13.23
C VAL A 42 12.65 7.78 13.05
N VAL A 43 12.01 8.12 11.94
CA VAL A 43 10.81 7.45 11.46
C VAL A 43 11.15 6.69 10.18
N ILE A 44 11.00 5.36 10.20
CA ILE A 44 11.25 4.49 9.05
C ILE A 44 9.93 4.23 8.32
N VAL A 45 9.88 4.59 7.04
CA VAL A 45 8.70 4.44 6.18
C VAL A 45 9.10 3.86 4.84
N CYS A 46 8.27 2.99 4.27
CA CYS A 46 8.46 2.43 2.92
C CYS A 46 9.87 1.84 2.70
N ALA A 47 10.47 1.24 3.74
CA ALA A 47 11.80 0.64 3.68
C ALA A 47 11.72 -0.87 3.42
N ASN A 48 12.80 -1.43 2.88
CA ASN A 48 13.03 -2.87 2.97
C ASN A 48 13.53 -3.20 4.38
N PHE A 49 12.67 -3.76 5.22
CA PHE A 49 13.00 -4.06 6.61
C PHE A 49 13.94 -5.26 6.78
N ASP A 50 14.20 -6.01 5.70
CA ASP A 50 15.21 -7.08 5.67
C ASP A 50 16.61 -6.53 5.32
N ASP A 51 16.74 -5.23 4.99
CA ASP A 51 18.01 -4.58 4.73
C ASP A 51 18.84 -4.53 6.02
N PRO A 52 20.11 -5.03 6.00
CA PRO A 52 21.01 -4.97 7.16
C PRO A 52 21.22 -3.58 7.73
N ASP A 53 21.29 -2.53 6.88
CA ASP A 53 21.49 -1.14 7.32
C ASP A 53 20.22 -0.62 8.05
N VAL A 54 19.03 -1.06 7.67
CA VAL A 54 17.76 -0.76 8.36
C VAL A 54 17.70 -1.52 9.69
N THR A 55 18.09 -2.79 9.69
CA THR A 55 18.15 -3.63 10.91
C THR A 55 19.15 -3.07 11.93
N GLU A 56 20.32 -2.62 11.49
CA GLU A 56 21.31 -1.94 12.36
C GLU A 56 20.68 -0.74 13.08
N LEU A 57 20.00 0.13 12.32
CA LEU A 57 19.36 1.33 12.88
C LEU A 57 18.24 0.97 13.87
N MET A 58 17.40 -0.03 13.57
CA MET A 58 16.33 -0.48 14.48
C MET A 58 16.85 -1.08 15.79
N ASN A 59 18.08 -1.61 15.81
CA ASN A 59 18.71 -2.19 16.98
C ASN A 59 19.67 -1.19 17.70
N SER A 60 19.77 0.05 17.22
CA SER A 60 20.62 1.07 17.81
C SER A 60 19.99 1.74 19.03
N GLU A 61 20.77 2.62 19.68
CA GLU A 61 20.31 3.46 20.78
C GLU A 61 19.45 4.66 20.33
N ILE A 62 19.37 4.94 19.02
CA ILE A 62 18.56 6.04 18.48
C ILE A 62 17.08 5.66 18.59
N PRO A 63 16.20 6.53 19.10
CA PRO A 63 14.77 6.27 19.12
C PRO A 63 14.23 6.09 17.72
N VAL A 64 13.62 4.92 17.44
CA VAL A 64 13.07 4.58 16.12
C VAL A 64 11.57 4.32 16.21
N VAL A 65 10.83 4.91 15.28
CA VAL A 65 9.43 4.58 15.01
C VAL A 65 9.35 3.97 13.60
N THR A 66 8.70 2.81 13.49
CA THR A 66 8.44 2.16 12.21
C THR A 66 6.98 2.35 11.80
N ILE A 67 6.75 2.52 10.50
CA ILE A 67 5.40 2.57 9.93
C ILE A 67 5.12 1.26 9.20
N ASP A 68 3.99 0.62 9.53
CA ASP A 68 3.50 -0.63 8.96
C ASP A 68 4.46 -1.84 9.12
N TYR A 69 5.39 -1.76 10.07
CA TYR A 69 6.29 -2.86 10.42
C TYR A 69 6.48 -2.95 11.94
N VAL A 70 6.37 -4.15 12.50
CA VAL A 70 6.54 -4.40 13.94
C VAL A 70 7.93 -4.99 14.20
N HIS A 71 8.73 -4.29 14.99
CA HIS A 71 10.03 -4.75 15.47
C HIS A 71 10.11 -4.61 17.00
N HIS A 72 10.74 -5.57 17.68
CA HIS A 72 10.74 -5.66 19.15
C HIS A 72 11.40 -4.46 19.85
N ASN A 73 12.35 -3.80 19.19
CA ASN A 73 13.08 -2.63 19.73
C ASN A 73 12.50 -1.29 19.30
N CYS A 74 11.43 -1.25 18.50
CA CYS A 74 10.90 -0.02 17.94
C CYS A 74 9.44 0.19 18.31
N THR A 75 9.02 1.44 18.42
CA THR A 75 7.60 1.77 18.43
C THR A 75 7.05 1.62 17.01
N ALA A 76 6.02 0.81 16.84
CA ALA A 76 5.35 0.62 15.55
C ALA A 76 4.03 1.38 15.48
N VAL A 77 3.78 2.03 14.35
CA VAL A 77 2.47 2.58 13.97
C VAL A 77 1.97 1.78 12.78
N THR A 78 0.89 1.05 12.96
CA THR A 78 0.35 0.14 11.93
C THR A 78 -1.10 0.48 11.62
N SER A 79 -1.50 0.25 10.36
CA SER A 79 -2.89 0.30 9.94
C SER A 79 -3.60 -1.02 10.33
N ASN A 80 -4.90 -0.96 10.61
CA ASN A 80 -5.70 -2.19 10.78
C ASN A 80 -6.02 -2.81 9.42
N ASN A 81 -5.00 -3.42 8.81
CA ASN A 81 -5.06 -3.98 7.46
C ASN A 81 -6.09 -5.09 7.33
N ILE A 82 -6.30 -5.88 8.39
CA ILE A 82 -7.26 -6.98 8.42
C ILE A 82 -8.69 -6.42 8.34
N GLN A 83 -9.05 -5.50 9.24
CA GLN A 83 -10.40 -4.93 9.26
C GLN A 83 -10.67 -4.09 8.00
N GLY A 84 -9.70 -3.27 7.56
CA GLY A 84 -9.87 -2.45 6.38
C GLY A 84 -10.15 -3.27 5.12
N MET A 85 -9.45 -4.39 4.91
CA MET A 85 -9.71 -5.26 3.77
C MET A 85 -11.04 -5.99 3.90
N GLU A 86 -11.39 -6.46 5.08
CA GLU A 86 -12.69 -7.07 5.36
C GLU A 86 -13.84 -6.10 5.03
N ASP A 87 -13.77 -4.88 5.51
CA ASP A 87 -14.78 -3.84 5.27
C ASP A 87 -14.91 -3.53 3.78
N LEU A 88 -13.77 -3.43 3.07
CA LEU A 88 -13.75 -3.16 1.64
C LEU A 88 -14.42 -4.27 0.83
N VAL A 89 -14.07 -5.53 1.09
CA VAL A 89 -14.63 -6.68 0.38
C VAL A 89 -16.14 -6.80 0.68
N LYS A 90 -16.56 -6.66 1.95
CA LYS A 90 -17.98 -6.67 2.33
C LYS A 90 -18.76 -5.53 1.66
N TYR A 91 -18.17 -4.34 1.57
CA TYR A 91 -18.76 -3.22 0.85
C TYR A 91 -18.95 -3.56 -0.64
N ILE A 92 -17.91 -4.04 -1.32
CA ILE A 92 -17.96 -4.42 -2.73
C ILE A 92 -19.03 -5.51 -2.96
N TYR A 93 -19.09 -6.51 -2.08
CA TYR A 93 -20.12 -7.55 -2.10
C TYR A 93 -21.53 -6.96 -1.95
N SER A 94 -21.72 -5.99 -1.05
CA SER A 94 -23.01 -5.31 -0.84
C SER A 94 -23.49 -4.52 -2.07
N GLN A 95 -22.55 -4.08 -2.93
CA GLN A 95 -22.85 -3.44 -4.21
C GLN A 95 -23.24 -4.44 -5.32
N GLY A 96 -23.30 -5.74 -5.01
CA GLY A 96 -23.73 -6.80 -5.93
C GLY A 96 -22.60 -7.51 -6.65
N HIS A 97 -21.34 -7.15 -6.42
CA HIS A 97 -20.22 -7.84 -7.05
C HIS A 97 -20.01 -9.24 -6.45
N ARG A 98 -19.71 -10.21 -7.33
CA ARG A 98 -19.41 -11.60 -6.98
C ARG A 98 -18.07 -12.06 -7.58
N LYS A 99 -17.64 -11.44 -8.66
CA LYS A 99 -16.38 -11.65 -9.36
C LYS A 99 -15.43 -10.51 -8.97
N ILE A 100 -14.72 -10.70 -7.88
CA ILE A 100 -13.87 -9.69 -7.25
C ILE A 100 -12.41 -10.12 -7.43
N ALA A 101 -11.63 -9.35 -8.16
CA ALA A 101 -10.19 -9.54 -8.27
C ALA A 101 -9.43 -8.66 -7.29
N TYR A 102 -8.26 -9.12 -6.86
CA TYR A 102 -7.36 -8.35 -6.02
C TYR A 102 -5.94 -8.33 -6.58
N ILE A 103 -5.48 -7.14 -6.92
CA ILE A 103 -4.06 -6.88 -7.19
C ILE A 103 -3.45 -6.45 -5.87
N HIS A 104 -2.65 -7.31 -5.26
CA HIS A 104 -2.00 -7.02 -3.98
C HIS A 104 -0.62 -6.40 -4.18
N GLY A 105 -0.06 -5.80 -3.12
CA GLY A 105 1.28 -5.25 -3.11
C GLY A 105 2.37 -6.35 -3.13
N GLN A 106 3.62 -5.92 -3.05
CA GLN A 106 4.78 -6.80 -3.10
C GLN A 106 4.72 -7.91 -2.04
N GLU A 107 5.17 -9.10 -2.42
CA GLU A 107 5.30 -10.24 -1.51
C GLU A 107 6.33 -9.95 -0.41
N GLY A 108 6.17 -10.60 0.76
CA GLY A 108 7.05 -10.40 1.92
C GLY A 108 6.65 -9.22 2.83
N SER A 109 5.86 -8.26 2.36
CA SER A 109 5.33 -7.20 3.22
C SER A 109 4.31 -7.74 4.22
N SER A 110 4.41 -7.33 5.50
CA SER A 110 3.42 -7.64 6.53
C SER A 110 2.03 -7.11 6.14
N VAL A 111 1.97 -5.92 5.55
CA VAL A 111 0.75 -5.30 5.03
C VAL A 111 0.08 -6.19 3.97
N THR A 112 0.87 -6.67 3.00
CA THR A 112 0.36 -7.57 1.95
C THR A 112 -0.16 -8.86 2.54
N ARG A 113 0.59 -9.49 3.45
CA ARG A 113 0.18 -10.74 4.11
C ARG A 113 -1.15 -10.58 4.85
N ASP A 114 -1.29 -9.52 5.64
CA ASP A 114 -2.48 -9.29 6.46
C ASP A 114 -3.71 -8.99 5.59
N ARG A 115 -3.54 -8.17 4.53
CA ARG A 115 -4.62 -7.87 3.57
C ARG A 115 -5.01 -9.09 2.75
N LEU A 116 -4.05 -9.91 2.27
CA LEU A 116 -4.34 -11.15 1.54
C LEU A 116 -5.08 -12.16 2.42
N ALA A 117 -4.60 -12.39 3.63
CA ALA A 117 -5.27 -13.29 4.55
C ALA A 117 -6.71 -12.84 4.85
N SER A 118 -6.92 -11.54 5.06
CA SER A 118 -8.25 -10.99 5.26
C SER A 118 -9.14 -11.09 4.02
N PHE A 119 -8.58 -10.81 2.83
CA PHE A 119 -9.30 -10.96 1.57
C PHE A 119 -9.82 -12.37 1.38
N TYR A 120 -8.96 -13.39 1.45
CA TYR A 120 -9.36 -14.78 1.26
C TYR A 120 -10.38 -15.24 2.32
N ARG A 121 -10.14 -14.90 3.60
CA ARG A 121 -11.08 -15.21 4.67
C ARG A 121 -12.47 -14.60 4.40
N THR A 122 -12.52 -13.33 3.99
CA THR A 122 -13.79 -12.64 3.77
C THR A 122 -14.51 -13.19 2.53
N ILE A 123 -13.78 -13.55 1.46
CA ILE A 123 -14.32 -14.22 0.28
C ILE A 123 -14.98 -15.55 0.68
N ASP A 124 -14.31 -16.35 1.50
CA ASP A 124 -14.82 -17.64 2.01
C ASP A 124 -16.05 -17.45 2.90
N GLU A 125 -16.02 -16.52 3.86
CA GLU A 125 -17.15 -16.17 4.73
C GLU A 125 -18.41 -15.72 3.96
N LEU A 126 -18.21 -15.08 2.80
CA LEU A 126 -19.30 -14.64 1.91
C LEU A 126 -19.77 -15.74 0.94
N GLY A 127 -19.18 -16.92 0.98
CA GLY A 127 -19.49 -18.03 0.07
C GLY A 127 -19.18 -17.71 -1.38
N LEU A 128 -18.14 -16.89 -1.64
CA LEU A 128 -17.71 -16.57 -3.00
C LEU A 128 -16.63 -17.53 -3.46
N GLU A 129 -16.79 -18.03 -4.69
CA GLU A 129 -15.76 -18.79 -5.39
C GLU A 129 -15.09 -17.86 -6.41
N ILE A 130 -13.81 -17.56 -6.20
CA ILE A 130 -13.00 -16.79 -7.15
C ILE A 130 -11.85 -17.65 -7.66
N PRO A 131 -11.52 -17.58 -8.96
CA PRO A 131 -10.38 -18.33 -9.50
C PRO A 131 -9.05 -17.72 -8.99
N ASP A 132 -8.02 -18.54 -8.82
CA ASP A 132 -6.68 -18.08 -8.43
C ASP A 132 -6.13 -17.01 -9.38
N THR A 133 -6.57 -17.05 -10.65
CA THR A 133 -6.20 -16.04 -11.65
C THR A 133 -6.68 -14.63 -11.34
N TYR A 134 -7.59 -14.44 -10.39
CA TYR A 134 -8.07 -13.12 -9.96
C TYR A 134 -7.18 -12.46 -8.92
N VAL A 135 -6.28 -13.22 -8.28
CA VAL A 135 -5.32 -12.66 -7.33
C VAL A 135 -3.97 -12.50 -8.02
N ARG A 136 -3.47 -11.28 -8.04
CA ARG A 136 -2.27 -10.88 -8.79
C ARG A 136 -1.38 -10.02 -7.91
N SER A 137 -0.07 -10.02 -8.20
CA SER A 137 0.92 -9.21 -7.50
C SER A 137 1.36 -8.01 -8.34
N ALA A 138 1.53 -6.86 -7.68
CA ALA A 138 2.18 -5.67 -8.22
C ALA A 138 2.89 -4.93 -7.06
N ASP A 139 3.73 -3.92 -7.38
CA ASP A 139 4.36 -3.12 -6.33
C ASP A 139 3.44 -2.02 -5.82
N TYR A 140 3.61 -1.65 -4.54
CA TYR A 140 2.95 -0.47 -3.98
C TYR A 140 3.43 0.81 -4.65
N LEU A 141 2.52 1.79 -4.77
CA LEU A 141 2.80 3.13 -5.30
C LEU A 141 3.33 3.12 -6.74
N GLU A 142 3.13 2.02 -7.48
CA GLU A 142 3.65 1.80 -8.83
C GLU A 142 2.49 1.53 -9.81
N THR A 143 2.43 2.33 -10.87
CA THR A 143 1.30 2.29 -11.83
C THR A 143 1.46 1.24 -12.92
N LYS A 144 2.70 0.90 -13.35
CA LYS A 144 2.96 0.03 -14.52
C LYS A 144 2.62 -1.41 -14.24
N GLY A 145 3.00 -1.93 -13.06
CA GLY A 145 2.67 -3.29 -12.63
C GLY A 145 1.17 -3.47 -12.55
N SER A 146 0.48 -2.56 -11.88
CA SER A 146 -0.99 -2.58 -11.76
C SER A 146 -1.68 -2.44 -13.11
N ALA A 147 -1.16 -1.60 -14.02
CA ALA A 147 -1.67 -1.51 -15.40
C ALA A 147 -1.57 -2.84 -16.14
N LYS A 148 -0.39 -3.50 -16.06
CA LYS A 148 -0.17 -4.82 -16.67
C LYS A 148 -1.16 -5.86 -16.14
N GLN A 149 -1.27 -5.98 -14.82
CA GLN A 149 -2.15 -6.95 -14.19
C GLN A 149 -3.63 -6.67 -14.51
N THR A 150 -4.02 -5.40 -14.56
CA THR A 150 -5.38 -5.02 -14.97
C THR A 150 -5.70 -5.49 -16.40
N LYS A 151 -4.76 -5.27 -17.34
CA LYS A 151 -4.93 -5.71 -18.72
C LYS A 151 -5.06 -7.23 -18.82
N GLU A 152 -4.27 -7.98 -18.05
CA GLU A 152 -4.35 -9.44 -18.01
C GLU A 152 -5.69 -9.90 -17.43
N LEU A 153 -6.18 -9.31 -16.33
CA LEU A 153 -7.46 -9.62 -15.71
C LEU A 153 -8.65 -9.37 -16.66
N LEU A 154 -8.61 -8.25 -17.39
CA LEU A 154 -9.68 -7.89 -18.32
C LEU A 154 -9.71 -8.75 -19.61
N ASN A 155 -8.60 -9.42 -19.92
CA ASN A 155 -8.51 -10.33 -21.06
C ASN A 155 -8.80 -11.80 -20.71
N LEU A 156 -9.16 -12.11 -19.46
CA LEU A 156 -9.61 -13.46 -19.11
C LEU A 156 -10.91 -13.80 -19.85
N GLU A 157 -11.15 -15.08 -20.10
CA GLU A 157 -12.41 -15.56 -20.68
C GLU A 157 -13.62 -15.15 -19.83
N ASP A 158 -13.45 -15.18 -18.50
CA ASP A 158 -14.41 -14.71 -17.52
C ASP A 158 -13.78 -13.59 -16.67
N PRO A 159 -13.88 -12.31 -17.06
CA PRO A 159 -13.21 -11.22 -16.37
C PRO A 159 -13.92 -10.85 -15.05
N PRO A 160 -13.20 -10.25 -14.07
CA PRO A 160 -13.80 -9.73 -12.85
C PRO A 160 -14.73 -8.54 -13.14
N THR A 161 -15.69 -8.31 -12.25
CA THR A 161 -16.57 -7.13 -12.28
C THR A 161 -16.10 -6.00 -11.37
N CYS A 162 -15.17 -6.30 -10.46
CA CYS A 162 -14.50 -5.33 -9.58
C CYS A 162 -13.06 -5.74 -9.39
N ILE A 163 -12.15 -4.77 -9.41
CA ILE A 163 -10.72 -4.95 -9.10
C ILE A 163 -10.36 -4.09 -7.90
N ILE A 164 -9.81 -4.73 -6.86
CA ILE A 164 -9.19 -4.08 -5.71
C ILE A 164 -7.70 -3.87 -6.03
N TYR A 165 -7.18 -2.69 -5.74
CA TYR A 165 -5.77 -2.33 -5.95
C TYR A 165 -5.03 -2.18 -4.62
N PRO A 166 -3.69 -2.34 -4.60
CA PRO A 166 -2.91 -2.26 -3.36
C PRO A 166 -2.98 -0.88 -2.70
N ASP A 167 -3.12 0.17 -3.49
CA ASP A 167 -3.24 1.56 -3.07
C ASP A 167 -3.88 2.45 -4.16
N ASP A 168 -4.23 3.69 -3.82
CA ASP A 168 -4.87 4.64 -4.73
C ASP A 168 -3.96 5.07 -5.90
N THR A 169 -2.63 5.08 -5.71
CA THR A 169 -1.68 5.45 -6.77
C THR A 169 -1.58 4.34 -7.81
N SER A 170 -1.41 3.11 -7.35
CA SER A 170 -1.38 1.91 -8.21
C SER A 170 -2.67 1.76 -9.03
N LEU A 171 -3.82 2.10 -8.43
CA LEU A 171 -5.13 2.10 -9.10
C LEU A 171 -5.14 3.01 -10.33
N ILE A 172 -4.41 4.13 -10.35
CA ILE A 172 -4.36 5.03 -11.51
C ILE A 172 -3.86 4.29 -12.77
N GLY A 173 -2.86 3.41 -12.60
CA GLY A 173 -2.36 2.58 -13.71
C GLY A 173 -3.45 1.69 -14.29
N GLY A 174 -4.18 0.98 -13.43
CA GLY A 174 -5.30 0.13 -13.85
C GLY A 174 -6.45 0.93 -14.47
N ARG A 175 -6.80 2.08 -13.87
CA ARG A 175 -7.84 2.98 -14.40
C ARG A 175 -7.52 3.43 -15.82
N ASN A 176 -6.27 3.79 -16.10
CA ASN A 176 -5.87 4.22 -17.43
C ASN A 176 -6.07 3.08 -18.46
N VAL A 177 -5.66 1.86 -18.12
CA VAL A 177 -5.89 0.69 -18.99
C VAL A 177 -7.37 0.46 -19.24
N ILE A 178 -8.21 0.53 -18.23
CA ILE A 178 -9.66 0.37 -18.35
C ILE A 178 -10.22 1.37 -19.36
N ILE A 179 -9.81 2.64 -19.27
CA ILE A 179 -10.25 3.70 -20.17
C ILE A 179 -9.70 3.49 -21.59
N GLU A 180 -8.42 3.11 -21.75
CA GLU A 180 -7.80 2.80 -23.05
C GLU A 180 -8.49 1.63 -23.77
N MET A 181 -9.01 0.66 -23.01
CA MET A 181 -9.82 -0.44 -23.54
C MET A 181 -11.28 -0.03 -23.85
N GLY A 182 -11.64 1.24 -23.65
CA GLY A 182 -12.99 1.77 -23.93
C GLY A 182 -14.04 1.40 -22.87
N LEU A 183 -13.60 0.86 -21.72
CA LEU A 183 -14.50 0.47 -20.62
C LEU A 183 -14.76 1.66 -19.69
N ARG A 184 -15.93 1.69 -19.07
CA ARG A 184 -16.40 2.78 -18.21
C ARG A 184 -16.43 2.33 -16.76
N ILE A 185 -15.86 3.18 -15.89
CA ILE A 185 -15.93 3.01 -14.45
C ILE A 185 -17.08 3.88 -13.91
N PRO A 186 -18.00 3.37 -13.09
CA PRO A 186 -18.13 1.98 -12.62
C PRO A 186 -19.04 1.10 -13.50
N ARG A 187 -19.52 1.58 -14.65
CA ARG A 187 -20.61 0.94 -15.43
C ARG A 187 -20.24 -0.45 -15.95
N ASP A 188 -19.05 -0.58 -16.53
CA ASP A 188 -18.58 -1.80 -17.18
C ASP A 188 -17.66 -2.60 -16.23
N ILE A 189 -16.94 -1.89 -15.35
CA ILE A 189 -16.11 -2.46 -14.28
C ILE A 189 -15.99 -1.48 -13.13
N SER A 190 -16.01 -1.99 -11.89
CA SER A 190 -15.75 -1.22 -10.68
C SER A 190 -14.30 -1.35 -10.25
N VAL A 191 -13.77 -0.33 -9.55
CA VAL A 191 -12.43 -0.32 -8.99
C VAL A 191 -12.46 0.19 -7.55
N ALA A 192 -11.58 -0.34 -6.73
CA ALA A 192 -11.39 0.10 -5.36
C ALA A 192 -9.89 0.16 -5.01
N GLY A 193 -9.49 1.19 -4.31
CA GLY A 193 -8.12 1.42 -3.84
C GLY A 193 -7.99 1.26 -2.33
N TYR A 194 -6.87 1.76 -1.82
CA TYR A 194 -6.53 1.79 -0.40
C TYR A 194 -5.75 3.07 -0.10
N ASP A 195 -5.74 3.55 1.16
CA ASP A 195 -5.04 4.73 1.72
C ASP A 195 -5.85 6.02 1.78
N GLY A 196 -6.94 6.16 1.05
CA GLY A 196 -7.79 7.37 1.08
C GLY A 196 -7.03 8.64 0.75
N THR A 197 -6.12 8.58 -0.22
CA THR A 197 -5.27 9.70 -0.61
C THR A 197 -6.08 10.84 -1.25
N MET A 198 -5.48 12.03 -1.36
CA MET A 198 -6.13 13.16 -2.01
C MET A 198 -6.59 12.83 -3.43
N ILE A 199 -5.84 12.03 -4.17
CA ILE A 199 -6.15 11.67 -5.55
C ILE A 199 -7.49 10.93 -5.65
N SER A 200 -7.84 10.11 -4.65
CA SER A 200 -9.11 9.39 -4.63
C SER A 200 -10.33 10.31 -4.64
N GLN A 201 -10.17 11.55 -4.15
CA GLN A 201 -11.22 12.56 -4.08
C GLN A 201 -11.26 13.50 -5.30
N LEU A 202 -10.14 13.61 -6.02
CA LEU A 202 -10.01 14.52 -7.17
C LEU A 202 -10.44 13.89 -8.49
N LEU A 203 -10.43 12.56 -8.59
CA LEU A 203 -10.87 11.86 -9.78
C LEU A 203 -12.40 11.87 -9.93
N TYR A 204 -12.85 11.74 -11.18
CA TYR A 204 -14.27 11.54 -11.48
C TYR A 204 -14.46 10.26 -12.31
N PRO A 205 -15.33 9.33 -11.87
CA PRO A 205 -15.93 9.31 -10.53
C PRO A 205 -14.88 9.21 -9.42
N LYS A 206 -15.24 9.63 -8.20
CA LYS A 206 -14.37 9.45 -7.01
C LYS A 206 -14.10 7.98 -6.78
N LEU A 207 -12.91 7.67 -6.26
CA LEU A 207 -12.55 6.29 -5.98
C LEU A 207 -13.17 5.81 -4.67
N THR A 208 -13.64 4.56 -4.68
CA THR A 208 -13.87 3.79 -3.45
C THR A 208 -12.50 3.41 -2.88
N THR A 209 -12.26 3.73 -1.61
CA THR A 209 -10.97 3.48 -0.97
C THR A 209 -11.12 3.39 0.56
N ILE A 210 -10.24 2.66 1.22
CA ILE A 210 -10.11 2.63 2.69
C ILE A 210 -9.24 3.82 3.13
N ARG A 211 -9.63 4.40 4.26
CA ARG A 211 -8.91 5.53 4.85
C ARG A 211 -8.59 5.27 6.32
#